data_71972ab5f501ed56e80ee619eef8a4f7
#
_entry.id   71972ab5f501ed56e80ee619eef8a4f7
#
_cell.length_a   1.000
_cell.length_b   1.000
_cell.length_c   1.000
_cell.angle_alpha   90.00
_cell.angle_beta   90.00
_cell.angle_gamma   90.00
#
_symmetry.space_group_name_H-M   'P 1'
#
loop_
_entity.id
_entity.type
_entity.pdbx_description
1 polymer ?
#
loop_
_entity_poly.entity_id
_entity_poly.type
_entity_poly.pdbx_seq_one_letter_code
_entity_poly.pdbx_strand_id
1 'polypeptide(L)'
;VTEVLYAKDQLVRNSVAEVYTQVIQDLTQASTLMSKSKIELGANYYAAKGLLARVYLYKGDWDNAYSNAVEVINSGMYQLYTPENWVESWGIDYGSESIFEHPVRTGENDLAQSSPTFMLRPSYVNNGQSSLVASKIFETLLNEDPQDVRWGIMGNETTNEGHAWLVKGRLGWVRKYEKNNQ
;
A
#
# COMPACT_ATOMS: atom_id res chain seq x y z
N VAL A 1 -33.27 -4.94 7.72
CA VAL A 1 -33.91 -6.23 7.31
C VAL A 1 -33.08 -6.75 6.16
N THR A 2 -32.36 -7.85 6.39
CA THR A 2 -31.59 -8.53 5.34
C THR A 2 -32.56 -9.28 4.45
N GLU A 3 -32.76 -8.82 3.22
CA GLU A 3 -33.59 -9.51 2.24
C GLU A 3 -32.90 -10.83 1.86
N VAL A 4 -33.60 -11.94 2.04
CA VAL A 4 -33.09 -13.26 1.68
C VAL A 4 -33.19 -13.41 0.16
N LEU A 5 -32.02 -13.42 -0.51
CA LEU A 5 -31.96 -13.69 -1.95
C LEU A 5 -32.23 -15.17 -2.20
N TYR A 6 -33.33 -15.46 -2.87
CA TYR A 6 -33.66 -16.82 -3.31
C TYR A 6 -32.85 -17.22 -4.56
N ALA A 7 -32.70 -18.50 -4.81
CA ALA A 7 -31.97 -19.01 -5.98
C ALA A 7 -32.46 -18.45 -7.33
N LYS A 8 -33.70 -18.03 -7.44
CA LYS A 8 -34.27 -17.35 -8.61
C LYS A 8 -33.75 -15.92 -8.81
N ASP A 9 -33.19 -15.32 -7.76
CA ASP A 9 -32.67 -13.95 -7.74
C ASP A 9 -31.14 -13.94 -7.90
N GLN A 10 -30.56 -15.06 -8.38
CA GLN A 10 -29.11 -15.11 -8.64
C GLN A 10 -28.73 -14.08 -9.67
N LEU A 11 -27.86 -13.16 -9.24
CA LEU A 11 -27.33 -12.11 -10.09
C LEU A 11 -26.40 -12.71 -11.15
N VAL A 12 -26.66 -12.37 -12.40
CA VAL A 12 -25.75 -12.69 -13.50
C VAL A 12 -24.49 -11.82 -13.35
N ARG A 13 -23.34 -12.38 -13.65
CA ARG A 13 -22.08 -11.66 -13.63
C ARG A 13 -22.09 -10.59 -14.72
N ASN A 14 -21.81 -9.34 -14.34
CA ASN A 14 -21.67 -8.26 -15.30
C ASN A 14 -20.44 -8.47 -16.18
N SER A 15 -20.46 -7.95 -17.39
CA SER A 15 -19.30 -7.92 -18.26
C SER A 15 -18.19 -7.00 -17.70
N VAL A 16 -16.95 -7.27 -18.05
CA VAL A 16 -15.81 -6.43 -17.68
C VAL A 16 -16.01 -4.98 -18.10
N ALA A 17 -16.59 -4.76 -19.28
CA ALA A 17 -16.87 -3.42 -19.81
C ALA A 17 -17.89 -2.65 -18.95
N GLU A 18 -18.97 -3.30 -18.52
CA GLU A 18 -19.96 -2.69 -17.62
C GLU A 18 -19.32 -2.32 -16.27
N VAL A 19 -18.50 -3.20 -15.71
CA VAL A 19 -17.81 -2.93 -14.44
C VAL A 19 -16.87 -1.71 -14.59
N TYR A 20 -16.05 -1.65 -15.65
CA TYR A 20 -15.20 -0.47 -15.87
C TYR A 20 -16.01 0.80 -16.05
N THR A 21 -17.12 0.74 -16.75
CA THR A 21 -18.00 1.91 -16.95
C THR A 21 -18.53 2.42 -15.60
N GLN A 22 -19.02 1.52 -14.76
CA GLN A 22 -19.53 1.89 -13.44
C GLN A 22 -18.43 2.47 -12.55
N VAL A 23 -17.26 1.82 -12.47
CA VAL A 23 -16.13 2.29 -11.66
C VAL A 23 -15.66 3.69 -12.08
N ILE A 24 -15.56 3.93 -13.38
CA ILE A 24 -15.18 5.24 -13.91
C ILE A 24 -16.21 6.29 -13.54
N GLN A 25 -17.50 5.98 -13.69
CA GLN A 25 -18.59 6.89 -13.33
C GLN A 25 -18.56 7.23 -11.83
N ASP A 26 -18.44 6.22 -10.97
CA ASP A 26 -18.42 6.40 -9.52
C ASP A 26 -17.22 7.25 -9.08
N LEU A 27 -16.01 6.96 -9.59
CA LEU A 27 -14.81 7.71 -9.25
C LEU A 27 -14.83 9.14 -9.79
N THR A 28 -15.41 9.34 -10.99
CA THR A 28 -15.60 10.68 -11.54
C THR A 28 -16.55 11.49 -10.68
N GLN A 29 -17.66 10.91 -10.27
CA GLN A 29 -18.60 11.57 -9.36
C GLN A 29 -17.96 11.83 -8.01
N ALA A 30 -17.24 10.87 -7.44
CA ALA A 30 -16.51 11.04 -6.19
C ALA A 30 -15.55 12.23 -6.26
N SER A 31 -14.79 12.37 -7.36
CA SER A 31 -13.88 13.51 -7.53
C SER A 31 -14.58 14.87 -7.51
N THR A 32 -15.85 14.96 -7.92
CA THR A 32 -16.60 16.23 -7.85
C THR A 32 -17.07 16.58 -6.44
N LEU A 33 -17.18 15.61 -5.55
CA LEU A 33 -17.72 15.78 -4.21
C LEU A 33 -16.63 15.90 -3.14
N MET A 34 -15.42 15.44 -3.43
CA MET A 34 -14.32 15.39 -2.47
C MET A 34 -13.51 16.69 -2.44
N SER A 35 -13.01 17.04 -1.25
CA SER A 35 -12.08 18.14 -1.06
C SER A 35 -10.75 17.89 -1.74
N LYS A 36 -10.09 18.94 -2.22
CA LYS A 36 -8.72 18.92 -2.73
C LYS A 36 -7.66 18.95 -1.62
N SER A 37 -8.03 19.18 -0.38
CA SER A 37 -7.09 19.17 0.75
C SER A 37 -6.65 17.76 1.08
N LYS A 38 -5.42 17.60 1.56
CA LYS A 38 -4.94 16.32 2.08
C LYS A 38 -5.69 15.95 3.36
N ILE A 39 -6.19 14.73 3.46
CA ILE A 39 -6.95 14.22 4.59
C ILE A 39 -6.23 12.99 5.12
N GLU A 40 -5.86 12.99 6.40
CA GLU A 40 -5.09 11.90 7.00
C GLU A 40 -5.89 10.58 7.14
N LEU A 41 -7.19 10.66 7.38
CA LEU A 41 -8.03 9.49 7.65
C LEU A 41 -9.09 9.23 6.58
N GLY A 42 -8.92 9.80 5.39
CA GLY A 42 -9.93 9.70 4.36
C GLY A 42 -9.41 9.93 2.95
N ALA A 43 -10.23 9.54 1.99
CA ALA A 43 -9.96 9.82 0.59
C ALA A 43 -10.27 11.29 0.25
N ASN A 44 -9.48 11.89 -0.61
CA ASN A 44 -9.67 13.22 -1.15
C ASN A 44 -9.83 13.18 -2.68
N TYR A 45 -9.98 14.34 -3.29
CA TYR A 45 -10.05 14.49 -4.75
C TYR A 45 -8.92 13.75 -5.48
N TYR A 46 -7.69 13.88 -5.01
CA TYR A 46 -6.53 13.26 -5.66
C TYR A 46 -6.44 11.75 -5.45
N ALA A 47 -7.05 11.23 -4.39
CA ALA A 47 -7.21 9.78 -4.24
C ALA A 47 -8.14 9.21 -5.31
N ALA A 48 -9.25 9.88 -5.60
CA ALA A 48 -10.14 9.50 -6.70
C ALA A 48 -9.42 9.61 -8.06
N LYS A 49 -8.66 10.69 -8.29
CA LYS A 49 -7.88 10.89 -9.53
C LYS A 49 -6.78 9.84 -9.71
N GLY A 50 -6.02 9.54 -8.66
CA GLY A 50 -4.99 8.50 -8.71
C GLY A 50 -5.58 7.11 -9.00
N LEU A 51 -6.76 6.81 -8.43
CA LEU A 51 -7.45 5.56 -8.72
C LEU A 51 -8.02 5.54 -10.15
N LEU A 52 -8.56 6.65 -10.66
CA LEU A 52 -8.97 6.78 -12.06
C LEU A 52 -7.80 6.54 -13.02
N ALA A 53 -6.63 7.12 -12.74
CA ALA A 53 -5.44 6.90 -13.55
C ALA A 53 -5.11 5.40 -13.65
N ARG A 54 -5.17 4.66 -12.52
CA ARG A 54 -4.95 3.22 -12.50
C ARG A 54 -6.03 2.45 -13.26
N VAL A 55 -7.29 2.80 -13.09
CA VAL A 55 -8.42 2.17 -13.80
C VAL A 55 -8.28 2.33 -15.31
N TYR A 56 -7.99 3.53 -15.79
CA TYR A 56 -7.76 3.80 -17.21
C TYR A 56 -6.53 3.08 -17.74
N LEU A 57 -5.46 2.99 -16.96
CA LEU A 57 -4.26 2.25 -17.32
C LEU A 57 -4.58 0.76 -17.58
N TYR A 58 -5.31 0.11 -16.67
CA TYR A 58 -5.72 -1.30 -16.84
C TYR A 58 -6.73 -1.48 -17.98
N LYS A 59 -7.52 -0.47 -18.28
CA LYS A 59 -8.45 -0.47 -19.42
C LYS A 59 -7.74 -0.30 -20.76
N GLY A 60 -6.49 0.16 -20.77
CA GLY A 60 -5.73 0.50 -21.98
C GLY A 60 -6.03 1.89 -22.54
N ASP A 61 -6.67 2.75 -21.77
CA ASP A 61 -7.00 4.14 -22.12
C ASP A 61 -5.87 5.06 -21.59
N TRP A 62 -4.79 5.11 -22.35
CA TRP A 62 -3.54 5.75 -21.95
C TRP A 62 -3.66 7.27 -21.77
N ASP A 63 -4.46 7.93 -22.60
CA ASP A 63 -4.63 9.38 -22.55
C ASP A 63 -5.34 9.81 -21.26
N ASN A 64 -6.41 9.11 -20.91
CA ASN A 64 -7.12 9.36 -19.66
C ASN A 64 -6.29 8.94 -18.44
N ALA A 65 -5.53 7.85 -18.53
CA ALA A 65 -4.61 7.44 -17.47
C ALA A 65 -3.57 8.53 -17.20
N TYR A 66 -2.92 9.03 -18.25
CA TYR A 66 -1.93 10.10 -18.19
C TYR A 66 -2.52 11.39 -17.61
N SER A 67 -3.66 11.85 -18.15
CA SER A 67 -4.28 13.10 -17.71
C SER A 67 -4.60 13.10 -16.21
N ASN A 68 -5.18 12.01 -15.70
CA ASN A 68 -5.49 11.88 -14.26
C ASN A 68 -4.24 11.77 -13.39
N ALA A 69 -3.19 11.06 -13.84
CA ALA A 69 -1.93 10.97 -13.12
C ALA A 69 -1.22 12.32 -13.04
N VAL A 70 -1.13 13.05 -14.15
CA VAL A 70 -0.51 14.39 -14.23
C VAL A 70 -1.23 15.39 -13.33
N GLU A 71 -2.55 15.29 -13.20
CA GLU A 71 -3.30 16.16 -12.29
C GLU A 71 -2.90 15.95 -10.82
N VAL A 72 -2.66 14.71 -10.40
CA VAL A 72 -2.14 14.41 -9.06
C VAL A 72 -0.73 14.97 -8.87
N ILE A 73 0.16 14.75 -9.83
CA ILE A 73 1.56 15.22 -9.79
C ILE A 73 1.61 16.74 -9.71
N ASN A 74 0.88 17.43 -10.58
CA ASN A 74 0.87 18.89 -10.67
C ASN A 74 0.17 19.57 -9.49
N SER A 75 -0.51 18.82 -8.63
CA SER A 75 -1.08 19.36 -7.40
C SER A 75 -0.04 19.91 -6.44
N GLY A 76 1.20 19.40 -6.51
CA GLY A 76 2.28 19.72 -5.58
C GLY A 76 2.07 19.23 -4.15
N MET A 77 0.98 18.47 -3.89
CA MET A 77 0.63 17.99 -2.55
C MET A 77 1.38 16.72 -2.14
N TYR A 78 1.91 16.00 -3.11
CA TYR A 78 2.58 14.73 -2.92
C TYR A 78 3.97 14.80 -3.51
N GLN A 79 4.95 14.27 -2.77
CA GLN A 79 6.35 14.31 -3.16
C GLN A 79 6.98 12.95 -2.89
N LEU A 80 7.76 12.47 -3.86
CA LEU A 80 8.53 11.25 -3.70
C LEU A 80 9.60 11.44 -2.62
N TYR A 81 9.85 10.39 -1.85
CA TYR A 81 10.97 10.37 -0.93
C TYR A 81 12.29 10.31 -1.70
N THR A 82 13.29 10.97 -1.15
CA THR A 82 14.66 10.85 -1.66
C THR A 82 15.32 9.58 -1.11
N PRO A 83 16.42 9.09 -1.72
CA PRO A 83 17.15 7.94 -1.18
C PRO A 83 17.53 8.11 0.30
N GLU A 84 17.87 9.35 0.73
CA GLU A 84 18.33 9.63 2.08
C GLU A 84 17.23 9.46 3.15
N ASN A 85 15.98 9.70 2.80
CA ASN A 85 14.86 9.62 3.75
C ASN A 85 13.89 8.46 3.46
N TRP A 86 14.12 7.68 2.40
CA TRP A 86 13.24 6.60 1.99
C TRP A 86 13.11 5.51 3.06
N VAL A 87 14.20 5.13 3.72
CA VAL A 87 14.16 4.11 4.78
C VAL A 87 13.30 4.57 5.96
N GLU A 88 13.43 5.83 6.36
CA GLU A 88 12.66 6.40 7.47
C GLU A 88 11.18 6.56 7.13
N SER A 89 10.86 6.78 5.85
CA SER A 89 9.49 6.96 5.37
C SER A 89 8.57 5.77 5.70
N TRP A 90 9.12 4.58 5.79
CA TRP A 90 8.38 3.38 6.17
C TRP A 90 7.81 3.42 7.60
N GLY A 91 8.29 4.33 8.43
CA GLY A 91 7.77 4.57 9.78
C GLY A 91 6.88 5.80 9.90
N ILE A 92 6.55 6.46 8.80
CA ILE A 92 5.77 7.70 8.79
C ILE A 92 4.36 7.40 8.29
N ASP A 93 3.35 7.72 9.12
CA ASP A 93 1.96 7.66 8.71
C ASP A 93 1.61 8.90 7.88
N TYR A 94 0.81 8.73 6.84
CA TYR A 94 0.36 9.80 5.94
C TYR A 94 1.49 10.67 5.38
N GLY A 95 2.62 10.03 5.09
CA GLY A 95 3.82 10.69 4.59
C GLY A 95 3.63 11.42 3.25
N SER A 96 4.71 12.03 2.74
CA SER A 96 4.63 12.89 1.55
C SER A 96 4.20 12.15 0.27
N GLU A 97 4.54 10.88 0.11
CA GLU A 97 4.11 10.06 -1.03
C GLU A 97 2.67 9.53 -0.90
N SER A 98 2.12 9.54 0.31
CA SER A 98 0.84 8.89 0.59
C SER A 98 -0.32 9.73 0.07
N ILE A 99 -0.99 9.22 -0.96
CA ILE A 99 -2.22 9.83 -1.51
C ILE A 99 -3.43 9.41 -0.68
N PHE A 100 -3.46 8.16 -0.27
CA PHE A 100 -4.49 7.58 0.59
C PHE A 100 -3.91 6.42 1.39
N GLU A 101 -4.17 6.40 2.67
CA GLU A 101 -3.83 5.29 3.56
C GLU A 101 -5.06 4.86 4.35
N HIS A 102 -5.19 3.56 4.54
CA HIS A 102 -6.18 3.01 5.45
C HIS A 102 -5.61 3.08 6.88
N PRO A 103 -6.25 3.78 7.80
CA PRO A 103 -5.75 3.86 9.17
C PRO A 103 -5.84 2.50 9.86
N VAL A 104 -4.75 2.10 10.51
CA VAL A 104 -4.74 0.97 11.45
C VAL A 104 -4.65 1.55 12.86
N ARG A 105 -5.68 1.33 13.67
CA ARG A 105 -5.77 1.89 15.03
C ARG A 105 -5.38 0.88 16.08
N THR A 106 -4.83 1.35 17.18
CA THR A 106 -4.61 0.55 18.39
C THR A 106 -5.93 -0.06 18.85
N GLY A 107 -5.95 -1.36 19.11
CA GLY A 107 -7.15 -2.08 19.50
C GLY A 107 -7.86 -2.84 18.37
N GLU A 108 -7.48 -2.60 17.11
CA GLU A 108 -7.92 -3.41 15.97
C GLU A 108 -7.03 -4.67 15.88
N ASN A 109 -7.09 -5.52 16.91
CA ASN A 109 -6.17 -6.65 17.10
C ASN A 109 -6.15 -7.67 15.95
N ASP A 110 -7.20 -7.76 15.17
CA ASP A 110 -7.32 -8.76 14.10
C ASP A 110 -6.38 -8.49 12.92
N LEU A 111 -5.94 -7.25 12.74
CA LEU A 111 -5.04 -6.88 11.65
C LEU A 111 -3.57 -7.17 11.97
N ALA A 112 -3.18 -7.18 13.24
CA ALA A 112 -1.79 -7.35 13.64
C ALA A 112 -1.22 -8.71 13.19
N GLN A 113 -1.97 -9.78 13.34
CA GLN A 113 -1.54 -11.14 12.99
C GLN A 113 -1.71 -11.46 11.50
N SER A 114 -2.57 -10.74 10.80
CA SER A 114 -2.84 -10.91 9.37
C SER A 114 -2.04 -9.95 8.49
N SER A 115 -1.24 -9.07 9.09
CA SER A 115 -0.48 -8.09 8.32
C SER A 115 0.75 -8.73 7.66
N PRO A 116 1.13 -8.25 6.46
CA PRO A 116 2.39 -8.67 5.84
C PRO A 116 3.61 -8.47 6.76
N THR A 117 3.56 -7.45 7.60
CA THR A 117 4.60 -7.16 8.60
C THR A 117 4.79 -8.28 9.60
N PHE A 118 3.70 -8.84 10.11
CA PHE A 118 3.75 -9.96 11.03
C PHE A 118 4.35 -11.21 10.37
N MET A 119 3.99 -11.46 9.11
CA MET A 119 4.51 -12.59 8.34
C MET A 119 6.00 -12.45 8.01
N LEU A 120 6.47 -11.23 7.77
CA LEU A 120 7.85 -10.92 7.40
C LEU A 120 8.77 -10.79 8.62
N ARG A 121 8.21 -10.52 9.80
CA ARG A 121 8.97 -10.31 11.03
C ARG A 121 9.53 -11.61 11.57
N PRO A 122 10.81 -11.64 11.98
CA PRO A 122 11.39 -12.79 12.68
C PRO A 122 10.63 -13.14 13.96
N SER A 123 10.54 -14.43 14.28
CA SER A 123 9.80 -14.91 15.46
C SER A 123 10.35 -14.40 16.79
N TYR A 124 11.63 -14.07 16.85
CA TYR A 124 12.28 -13.50 18.02
C TYR A 124 12.10 -11.99 18.17
N VAL A 125 11.48 -11.34 17.19
CA VAL A 125 11.15 -9.91 17.20
C VAL A 125 9.65 -9.75 17.36
N ASN A 126 9.19 -9.36 18.54
CA ASN A 126 7.78 -9.10 18.86
C ASN A 126 6.82 -10.20 18.33
N ASN A 127 7.18 -11.46 18.54
CA ASN A 127 6.39 -12.63 18.15
C ASN A 127 6.02 -12.68 16.67
N GLY A 128 6.88 -12.22 15.77
CA GLY A 128 6.69 -12.38 14.33
C GLY A 128 6.58 -13.85 13.92
N GLN A 129 6.08 -14.10 12.70
CA GLN A 129 5.81 -15.47 12.23
C GLN A 129 6.95 -16.05 11.37
N SER A 130 7.84 -15.22 10.83
CA SER A 130 8.94 -15.66 9.96
C SER A 130 8.50 -16.47 8.72
N SER A 131 7.30 -16.19 8.21
CA SER A 131 6.72 -16.99 7.12
C SER A 131 7.30 -16.69 5.75
N LEU A 132 7.91 -15.52 5.59
CA LEU A 132 8.47 -15.06 4.33
C LEU A 132 9.90 -14.56 4.56
N VAL A 133 10.81 -15.01 3.73
CA VAL A 133 12.22 -14.61 3.73
C VAL A 133 12.65 -14.19 2.33
N ALA A 134 13.72 -13.39 2.23
CA ALA A 134 14.31 -13.03 0.95
C ALA A 134 14.85 -14.28 0.26
N SER A 135 14.59 -14.43 -1.04
CA SER A 135 15.20 -15.48 -1.83
C SER A 135 16.68 -15.16 -2.10
N LYS A 136 17.46 -16.22 -2.34
CA LYS A 136 18.88 -16.06 -2.71
C LYS A 136 19.06 -15.25 -4.01
N ILE A 137 18.12 -15.39 -4.94
CA ILE A 137 18.11 -14.61 -6.18
C ILE A 137 17.94 -13.12 -5.87
N PHE A 138 17.00 -12.78 -5.00
CA PHE A 138 16.78 -11.38 -4.59
C PHE A 138 18.01 -10.79 -3.90
N GLU A 139 18.63 -11.53 -2.99
CA GLU A 139 19.89 -11.09 -2.35
C GLU A 139 21.00 -10.84 -3.37
N THR A 140 21.13 -11.76 -4.36
CA THR A 140 22.14 -11.62 -5.41
C THR A 140 21.91 -10.36 -6.25
N LEU A 141 20.65 -10.11 -6.65
CA LEU A 141 20.30 -8.90 -7.41
C LEU A 141 20.51 -7.62 -6.58
N LEU A 142 20.18 -7.65 -5.31
CA LEU A 142 20.37 -6.48 -4.45
C LEU A 142 21.84 -6.19 -4.19
N ASN A 143 22.71 -7.23 -4.19
CA ASN A 143 24.17 -7.10 -4.07
C ASN A 143 24.85 -6.51 -5.31
N GLU A 144 24.16 -6.42 -6.46
CA GLU A 144 24.68 -5.73 -7.65
C GLU A 144 24.87 -4.23 -7.39
N ASP A 145 24.07 -3.64 -6.49
CA ASP A 145 24.24 -2.28 -6.00
C ASP A 145 24.30 -2.26 -4.46
N PRO A 146 25.50 -2.26 -3.87
CA PRO A 146 25.68 -2.17 -2.42
C PRO A 146 25.14 -0.89 -1.78
N GLN A 147 24.88 0.15 -2.58
CA GLN A 147 24.35 1.44 -2.13
C GLN A 147 22.84 1.53 -2.28
N ASP A 148 22.18 0.47 -2.74
CA ASP A 148 20.71 0.44 -2.86
C ASP A 148 20.06 0.69 -1.49
N VAL A 149 19.20 1.71 -1.44
CA VAL A 149 18.55 2.14 -0.20
C VAL A 149 17.70 1.03 0.45
N ARG A 150 17.26 0.04 -0.33
CA ARG A 150 16.50 -1.11 0.17
C ARG A 150 17.27 -1.96 1.17
N TRP A 151 18.61 -1.89 1.18
CA TRP A 151 19.41 -2.50 2.23
C TRP A 151 19.07 -1.98 3.63
N GLY A 152 18.61 -0.76 3.74
CA GLY A 152 18.22 -0.15 5.01
C GLY A 152 17.00 -0.82 5.69
N ILE A 153 16.16 -1.52 4.93
CA ILE A 153 15.01 -2.27 5.45
C ILE A 153 15.26 -3.78 5.51
N MET A 154 16.40 -4.25 4.98
CA MET A 154 16.77 -5.66 5.01
C MET A 154 17.42 -6.00 6.35
N GLY A 155 17.07 -7.16 6.90
CA GLY A 155 17.81 -7.78 7.98
C GLY A 155 19.11 -8.39 7.43
N ASN A 156 20.24 -8.09 8.07
CA ASN A 156 21.52 -8.77 7.81
C ASN A 156 21.82 -9.84 8.85
N GLU A 157 20.87 -10.17 9.69
CA GLU A 157 20.97 -11.30 10.60
C GLU A 157 20.70 -12.58 9.79
N THR A 158 21.71 -13.43 9.71
CA THR A 158 21.51 -14.80 9.24
C THR A 158 20.79 -15.57 10.36
N THR A 159 19.70 -16.24 9.99
CA THR A 159 19.12 -17.25 10.87
C THR A 159 20.07 -18.41 10.98
N ASN A 160 19.86 -19.30 11.95
CA ASN A 160 20.58 -20.56 12.06
C ASN A 160 20.49 -21.43 10.78
N GLU A 161 19.56 -21.10 9.87
CA GLU A 161 19.32 -21.75 8.60
C GLU A 161 19.95 -21.01 7.41
N GLY A 162 20.66 -19.90 7.65
CA GLY A 162 21.38 -19.16 6.60
C GLY A 162 20.51 -18.28 5.70
N HIS A 163 19.30 -17.96 6.12
CA HIS A 163 18.40 -17.07 5.37
C HIS A 163 18.49 -15.63 5.87
N ALA A 164 18.58 -14.69 4.94
CA ALA A 164 18.41 -13.27 5.26
C ALA A 164 16.93 -12.93 5.46
N TRP A 165 16.65 -12.11 6.46
CA TRP A 165 15.30 -11.66 6.74
C TRP A 165 14.96 -10.39 5.95
N LEU A 166 13.74 -10.31 5.43
CA LEU A 166 13.27 -9.19 4.62
C LEU A 166 13.10 -7.87 5.40
N VAL A 167 13.07 -7.89 6.71
CA VAL A 167 12.85 -6.68 7.50
C VAL A 167 13.78 -6.68 8.70
N LYS A 168 14.67 -5.70 8.73
CA LYS A 168 15.47 -5.37 9.91
C LYS A 168 14.52 -4.89 11.00
N GLY A 169 14.38 -5.69 12.09
CA GLY A 169 13.43 -5.37 13.15
C GLY A 169 13.63 -3.97 13.71
N ARG A 170 12.82 -3.04 13.42
CA ARG A 170 12.57 -1.66 13.78
C ARG A 170 12.41 -0.72 12.60
N LEU A 171 12.66 -1.14 11.37
CA LEU A 171 12.55 -0.29 10.20
C LEU A 171 11.32 -0.69 9.39
N GLY A 172 10.71 0.25 8.77
CA GLY A 172 9.54 0.04 7.95
C GLY A 172 8.26 -0.18 8.76
N TRP A 173 7.49 -1.16 8.37
CA TRP A 173 6.17 -1.50 8.90
C TRP A 173 6.10 -1.63 10.43
N VAL A 174 7.18 -2.03 11.07
CA VAL A 174 7.25 -2.21 12.52
C VAL A 174 7.13 -0.88 13.26
N ARG A 175 7.75 0.19 12.76
CA ARG A 175 7.64 1.53 13.36
C ARG A 175 6.23 2.08 13.27
N LYS A 176 5.54 1.81 12.18
CA LYS A 176 4.18 2.26 11.95
C LYS A 176 3.19 1.70 12.98
N TYR A 177 3.42 0.48 13.43
CA TYR A 177 2.58 -0.18 14.44
C TYR A 177 3.08 -0.01 15.88
N GLU A 178 4.36 0.29 16.11
CA GLU A 178 4.89 0.55 17.44
C GLU A 178 4.42 1.87 18.05
N LYS A 179 4.19 2.89 17.22
CA LYS A 179 3.67 4.19 17.68
C LYS A 179 2.25 4.14 18.23
N ASN A 180 1.49 3.13 17.86
CA ASN A 180 0.09 2.99 18.26
C ASN A 180 -0.07 2.15 19.55
N ASN A 181 1.03 1.69 20.17
CA ASN A 181 1.04 0.91 21.41
C ASN A 181 1.49 1.74 22.64
N GLN A 182 1.53 3.09 22.55
CA GLN A 182 1.79 3.96 23.70
C GLN A 182 0.52 4.64 24.20
#